data_40f1041eb07141c73076843e979ddad1
#
_entry.id   40f1041eb07141c73076843e979ddad1
#
_cell.length_a   1.000
_cell.length_b   1.000
_cell.length_c   1.000
_cell.angle_alpha   90.00
_cell.angle_beta   90.00
_cell.angle_gamma   90.00
#
_symmetry.space_group_name_H-M   'P 1'
#
loop_
_entity.id
_entity.type
_entity.pdbx_description
1 polymer ?
#
loop_
_entity_poly.entity_id
_entity_poly.type
_entity_poly.pdbx_seq_one_letter_code
_entity_poly.pdbx_strand_id
1 'polypeptide(L)'
;MPSSPTGTQWQFWIDRGGTFTDIVGRRPDGSLVTHKLLSENPEQYRDAAVAGMRHLLRLSDGEPITPERVECVKMGTTVATNALLERKGEPTLLVTTRGFRDALRIGYQERPRIFDRHIVLPELLYSRVIEAHERIGANGEVVEALAEAHLQAELQAEFDAGLRSVAIVFMHGWRFTQHEAAAERIARAVGFPQVSVSHRVSPLMKLVGRGDTTVVDAYLSPILRRYVDQVAGQMPGVKLYFMQSSGGLTDAHAFQGKDAILSGPAGGIVGMVRTAQIAAPDLAGTRDHPPGGSRAGQGPRSGPLRGPWRPGARPADAAADVRVIGFDMGGTSTDVSHFAGEFERAFETQVAGVRMRAPMMSIHTVAAGGGSILSFDGARFRAGPHSAGASPGPACYRRGGPLAVTDANVMVGKIQPDFFPRMFGVHGDEALDVEIVGEKFAALAAEIERATGVKRSAEE
;
A
#
# COMPACT_ATOMS: atom_id res chain seq x y z
N MET A 1 20.87 21.30 -22.96
CA MET A 1 20.57 20.40 -21.83
C MET A 1 21.72 20.50 -20.86
N PRO A 2 21.51 20.91 -19.58
CA PRO A 2 22.60 20.85 -18.62
C PRO A 2 22.89 19.37 -18.34
N SER A 3 24.14 18.97 -18.52
CA SER A 3 24.66 17.66 -18.12
C SER A 3 24.46 17.54 -16.61
N SER A 4 23.53 16.67 -16.17
CA SER A 4 23.47 16.26 -14.78
C SER A 4 24.80 15.64 -14.39
N PRO A 5 25.35 15.93 -13.20
CA PRO A 5 26.57 15.30 -12.76
C PRO A 5 26.38 13.79 -12.79
N THR A 6 27.23 13.11 -13.51
CA THR A 6 27.33 11.65 -13.53
C THR A 6 27.71 11.22 -12.10
N GLY A 7 26.74 10.73 -11.34
CA GLY A 7 26.99 10.15 -10.02
C GLY A 7 27.92 8.94 -10.20
N THR A 8 28.77 8.69 -9.24
CA THR A 8 29.64 7.49 -9.23
C THR A 8 28.93 6.25 -8.70
N GLN A 9 27.67 6.38 -8.31
CA GLN A 9 26.92 5.37 -7.54
C GLN A 9 25.59 5.05 -8.21
N TRP A 10 25.05 3.88 -7.91
CA TRP A 10 23.72 3.47 -8.30
C TRP A 10 22.65 4.17 -7.46
N GLN A 11 21.47 4.36 -8.04
CA GLN A 11 20.24 4.70 -7.34
C GLN A 11 19.17 3.67 -7.69
N PHE A 12 18.34 3.29 -6.71
CA PHE A 12 17.29 2.32 -6.93
C PHE A 12 15.92 2.88 -6.55
N TRP A 13 14.92 2.55 -7.38
CA TRP A 13 13.50 2.73 -7.11
C TRP A 13 12.85 1.36 -7.16
N ILE A 14 12.14 0.99 -6.10
CA ILE A 14 11.62 -0.36 -5.92
C ILE A 14 10.14 -0.25 -5.55
N ASP A 15 9.29 -0.95 -6.28
CA ASP A 15 7.91 -1.20 -5.90
C ASP A 15 7.76 -2.66 -5.49
N ARG A 16 7.60 -2.90 -4.18
CA ARG A 16 7.34 -4.22 -3.64
C ARG A 16 5.84 -4.42 -3.48
N GLY A 17 5.21 -4.92 -4.53
CA GLY A 17 3.79 -5.33 -4.52
C GLY A 17 3.56 -6.67 -3.80
N GLY A 18 2.30 -7.10 -3.77
CA GLY A 18 1.91 -8.38 -3.16
C GLY A 18 2.37 -9.61 -3.96
N THR A 19 2.47 -9.50 -5.29
CA THR A 19 2.83 -10.61 -6.18
C THR A 19 4.20 -10.42 -6.83
N PHE A 20 4.47 -9.24 -7.34
CA PHE A 20 5.72 -8.89 -8.00
C PHE A 20 6.43 -7.75 -7.30
N THR A 21 7.74 -7.76 -7.41
CA THR A 21 8.62 -6.65 -7.04
C THR A 21 9.29 -6.14 -8.31
N ASP A 22 9.07 -4.86 -8.60
CA ASP A 22 9.63 -4.15 -9.73
C ASP A 22 10.78 -3.26 -9.25
N ILE A 23 11.93 -3.35 -9.93
CA ILE A 23 13.14 -2.60 -9.58
C ILE A 23 13.60 -1.80 -10.80
N VAL A 24 13.80 -0.52 -10.61
CA VAL A 24 14.46 0.36 -11.57
C VAL A 24 15.79 0.80 -10.96
N GLY A 25 16.90 0.45 -11.61
CA GLY A 25 18.24 0.88 -11.23
C GLY A 25 18.77 1.94 -12.20
N ARG A 26 19.25 3.06 -11.66
CA ARG A 26 20.02 4.04 -12.42
C ARG A 26 21.50 3.77 -12.19
N ARG A 27 22.21 3.47 -13.27
CA ARG A 27 23.65 3.25 -13.23
C ARG A 27 24.43 4.56 -13.05
N PRO A 28 25.73 4.49 -12.68
CA PRO A 28 26.62 5.65 -12.62
C PRO A 28 26.70 6.46 -13.91
N ASP A 29 26.57 5.82 -15.07
CA ASP A 29 26.53 6.46 -16.39
C ASP A 29 25.21 7.14 -16.73
N GLY A 30 24.22 7.06 -15.82
CA GLY A 30 22.89 7.62 -15.98
C GLY A 30 21.90 6.72 -16.71
N SER A 31 22.32 5.58 -17.28
CA SER A 31 21.43 4.63 -17.93
C SER A 31 20.50 3.92 -16.93
N LEU A 32 19.28 3.62 -17.38
CA LEU A 32 18.30 2.90 -16.57
C LEU A 32 18.29 1.40 -16.94
N VAL A 33 18.13 0.58 -15.92
CA VAL A 33 17.88 -0.85 -16.06
C VAL A 33 16.70 -1.24 -15.20
N THR A 34 15.95 -2.23 -15.65
CA THR A 34 14.81 -2.76 -14.92
C THR A 34 15.04 -4.22 -14.57
N HIS A 35 14.46 -4.63 -13.46
CA HIS A 35 14.42 -6.04 -13.08
C HIS A 35 13.09 -6.31 -12.37
N LYS A 36 12.51 -7.49 -12.65
CA LYS A 36 11.23 -7.91 -12.07
C LYS A 36 11.39 -9.31 -11.51
N LEU A 37 10.84 -9.53 -10.29
CA LEU A 37 10.86 -10.84 -9.65
C LEU A 37 9.60 -11.02 -8.79
N LEU A 38 9.32 -12.27 -8.39
CA LEU A 38 8.22 -12.54 -7.47
C LEU A 38 8.53 -11.90 -6.10
N SER A 39 7.53 -11.33 -5.45
CA SER A 39 7.69 -10.73 -4.11
C SER A 39 8.01 -11.77 -3.04
N GLU A 40 7.57 -13.01 -3.25
CA GLU A 40 7.82 -14.13 -2.36
C GLU A 40 8.35 -15.33 -3.15
N ASN A 41 9.59 -15.72 -2.85
CA ASN A 41 10.22 -16.93 -3.35
C ASN A 41 11.21 -17.44 -2.30
N PRO A 42 10.70 -18.07 -1.20
CA PRO A 42 11.49 -18.44 -0.05
C PRO A 42 12.59 -19.47 -0.35
N GLU A 43 12.48 -20.19 -1.47
CA GLU A 43 13.47 -21.16 -1.94
C GLU A 43 14.73 -20.48 -2.49
N GLN A 44 14.63 -19.24 -2.95
CA GLN A 44 15.72 -18.52 -3.61
C GLN A 44 16.20 -17.29 -2.85
N TYR A 45 15.31 -16.56 -2.21
CA TYR A 45 15.66 -15.34 -1.50
C TYR A 45 14.70 -15.05 -0.33
N ARG A 46 15.21 -14.32 0.65
CA ARG A 46 14.43 -13.86 1.81
C ARG A 46 13.66 -12.57 1.52
N ASP A 47 14.22 -11.72 0.67
CA ASP A 47 13.63 -10.43 0.29
C ASP A 47 13.90 -10.15 -1.19
N ALA A 48 12.82 -9.88 -1.94
CA ALA A 48 12.89 -9.66 -3.37
C ALA A 48 13.63 -8.37 -3.74
N ALA A 49 13.47 -7.29 -2.95
CA ALA A 49 14.12 -6.02 -3.25
C ALA A 49 15.64 -6.15 -3.14
N VAL A 50 16.11 -6.79 -2.07
CA VAL A 50 17.54 -7.06 -1.85
C VAL A 50 18.09 -7.99 -2.93
N ALA A 51 17.38 -9.08 -3.24
CA ALA A 51 17.81 -10.04 -4.27
C ALA A 51 17.96 -9.39 -5.65
N GLY A 52 16.98 -8.59 -6.06
CA GLY A 52 17.04 -7.92 -7.35
C GLY A 52 18.10 -6.83 -7.44
N MET A 53 18.35 -6.07 -6.36
CA MET A 53 19.49 -5.14 -6.31
C MET A 53 20.83 -5.88 -6.43
N ARG A 54 21.01 -6.99 -5.70
CA ARG A 54 22.22 -7.82 -5.80
C ARG A 54 22.44 -8.33 -7.20
N HIS A 55 21.38 -8.80 -7.86
CA HIS A 55 21.43 -9.24 -9.26
C HIS A 55 21.93 -8.11 -10.19
N LEU A 56 21.34 -6.91 -10.09
CA LEU A 56 21.74 -5.77 -10.93
C LEU A 56 23.15 -5.26 -10.64
N LEU A 57 23.58 -5.31 -9.37
CA LEU A 57 24.92 -4.95 -8.94
C LEU A 57 25.97 -6.07 -9.21
N ARG A 58 25.54 -7.27 -9.62
CA ARG A 58 26.36 -8.45 -9.81
C ARG A 58 27.18 -8.81 -8.58
N LEU A 59 26.53 -8.80 -7.40
CA LEU A 59 27.13 -9.13 -6.12
C LEU A 59 27.06 -10.65 -5.90
N SER A 60 28.11 -11.20 -5.32
CA SER A 60 28.14 -12.58 -4.85
C SER A 60 27.29 -12.77 -3.58
N ASP A 61 26.91 -14.02 -3.27
CA ASP A 61 26.17 -14.32 -2.06
C ASP A 61 26.94 -13.88 -0.81
N GLY A 62 26.25 -13.17 0.11
CA GLY A 62 26.85 -12.63 1.33
C GLY A 62 27.58 -11.28 1.17
N GLU A 63 27.89 -10.82 -0.04
CA GLU A 63 28.55 -9.53 -0.26
C GLU A 63 27.58 -8.39 0.08
N PRO A 64 27.92 -7.42 0.96
CA PRO A 64 27.01 -6.35 1.36
C PRO A 64 26.79 -5.33 0.24
N ILE A 65 25.61 -4.74 0.22
CA ILE A 65 25.32 -3.54 -0.59
C ILE A 65 25.85 -2.34 0.18
N THR A 66 26.84 -1.65 -0.35
CA THR A 66 27.57 -0.59 0.38
C THR A 66 27.29 0.80 -0.18
N PRO A 67 27.48 1.87 0.62
CA PRO A 67 27.25 3.25 0.17
C PRO A 67 28.24 3.70 -0.91
N GLU A 68 29.38 3.05 -1.10
CA GLU A 68 30.31 3.34 -2.20
C GLU A 68 29.72 2.93 -3.55
N ARG A 69 28.84 1.92 -3.57
CA ARG A 69 28.18 1.44 -4.78
C ARG A 69 26.79 2.05 -4.97
N VAL A 70 26.05 2.28 -3.87
CA VAL A 70 24.64 2.70 -3.90
C VAL A 70 24.46 3.98 -3.11
N GLU A 71 24.04 5.03 -3.77
CA GLU A 71 23.75 6.34 -3.15
C GLU A 71 22.49 6.30 -2.29
N CYS A 72 21.40 5.76 -2.86
CA CYS A 72 20.12 5.65 -2.18
C CYS A 72 19.19 4.60 -2.78
N VAL A 73 18.30 4.11 -1.93
CA VAL A 73 17.18 3.24 -2.30
C VAL A 73 15.87 3.91 -1.89
N LYS A 74 14.89 3.94 -2.79
CA LYS A 74 13.53 4.46 -2.57
C LYS A 74 12.54 3.35 -2.81
N MET A 75 11.74 3.00 -1.79
CA MET A 75 10.84 1.85 -1.83
C MET A 75 9.39 2.21 -1.56
N GLY A 76 8.49 1.66 -2.39
CA GLY A 76 7.11 1.37 -2.02
C GLY A 76 7.02 -0.03 -1.42
N THR A 77 6.11 -0.24 -0.46
CA THR A 77 5.91 -1.57 0.15
C THR A 77 4.45 -1.80 0.53
N THR A 78 3.97 -3.02 0.33
CA THR A 78 2.63 -3.45 0.73
C THR A 78 2.62 -4.20 2.08
N VAL A 79 3.75 -4.26 2.81
CA VAL A 79 3.87 -5.03 4.06
C VAL A 79 2.82 -4.63 5.09
N ALA A 80 2.65 -3.32 5.35
CA ALA A 80 1.66 -2.84 6.31
C ALA A 80 0.22 -3.06 5.82
N THR A 81 -0.04 -2.84 4.54
CA THR A 81 -1.36 -3.06 3.93
C THR A 81 -1.76 -4.54 4.02
N ASN A 82 -0.86 -5.44 3.66
CA ASN A 82 -1.11 -6.89 3.74
C ASN A 82 -1.31 -7.34 5.20
N ALA A 83 -0.47 -6.87 6.13
CA ALA A 83 -0.64 -7.17 7.55
C ALA A 83 -1.98 -6.70 8.10
N LEU A 84 -2.50 -5.56 7.63
CA LEU A 84 -3.83 -5.07 8.00
C LEU A 84 -4.95 -5.91 7.39
N LEU A 85 -4.85 -6.23 6.08
CA LEU A 85 -5.84 -7.05 5.36
C LEU A 85 -5.95 -8.46 5.94
N GLU A 86 -4.82 -9.08 6.27
CA GLU A 86 -4.72 -10.44 6.78
C GLU A 86 -4.83 -10.55 8.31
N ARG A 87 -5.01 -9.41 9.01
CA ARG A 87 -5.06 -9.36 10.49
C ARG A 87 -3.82 -9.96 11.17
N LYS A 88 -2.64 -9.76 10.57
CA LYS A 88 -1.35 -10.26 11.05
C LYS A 88 -0.50 -9.20 11.75
N GLY A 89 -1.12 -8.17 12.34
CA GLY A 89 -0.43 -7.16 13.12
C GLY A 89 -0.01 -7.63 14.51
N GLU A 90 0.68 -6.77 15.24
CA GLU A 90 1.11 -7.07 16.62
C GLU A 90 -0.08 -7.01 17.59
N PRO A 91 -0.30 -8.01 18.46
CA PRO A 91 -1.31 -7.91 19.51
C PRO A 91 -1.13 -6.64 20.33
N THR A 92 -2.15 -5.78 20.34
CA THR A 92 -2.06 -4.42 20.84
C THR A 92 -2.94 -4.22 22.07
N LEU A 93 -2.38 -3.53 23.08
CA LEU A 93 -3.08 -3.03 24.24
C LEU A 93 -3.57 -1.60 23.98
N LEU A 94 -4.82 -1.30 24.29
CA LEU A 94 -5.33 0.07 24.34
C LEU A 94 -5.33 0.57 25.79
N VAL A 95 -4.72 1.73 26.04
CA VAL A 95 -4.83 2.47 27.32
C VAL A 95 -5.63 3.73 27.06
N THR A 96 -6.76 3.86 27.73
CA THR A 96 -7.66 5.00 27.55
C THR A 96 -8.10 5.59 28.90
N THR A 97 -8.64 6.80 28.89
CA THR A 97 -9.23 7.46 30.08
C THR A 97 -10.37 6.59 30.64
N ARG A 98 -10.45 6.45 31.94
CA ARG A 98 -11.53 5.73 32.65
C ARG A 98 -12.92 6.25 32.23
N GLY A 99 -13.83 5.30 31.93
CA GLY A 99 -15.16 5.54 31.37
C GLY A 99 -15.23 5.60 29.85
N PHE A 100 -14.10 5.39 29.13
CA PHE A 100 -14.05 5.40 27.66
C PHE A 100 -13.61 4.06 27.05
N ARG A 101 -13.69 2.98 27.83
CA ARG A 101 -13.33 1.62 27.39
C ARG A 101 -13.91 1.23 26.04
N ASP A 102 -15.18 1.54 25.84
CA ASP A 102 -15.93 1.11 24.64
C ASP A 102 -15.98 2.20 23.56
N ALA A 103 -15.31 3.34 23.75
CA ALA A 103 -15.41 4.48 22.84
C ALA A 103 -15.02 4.12 21.40
N LEU A 104 -13.91 3.38 21.19
CA LEU A 104 -13.47 2.95 19.87
C LEU A 104 -14.34 1.81 19.30
N ARG A 105 -14.86 0.94 20.16
CA ARG A 105 -15.79 -0.14 19.79
C ARG A 105 -17.12 0.41 19.29
N ILE A 106 -17.68 1.39 19.99
CA ILE A 106 -18.92 2.08 19.61
C ILE A 106 -18.68 2.92 18.35
N GLY A 107 -17.51 3.56 18.27
CA GLY A 107 -17.11 4.39 17.16
C GLY A 107 -18.10 5.53 16.89
N TYR A 108 -18.54 5.64 15.66
CA TYR A 108 -19.53 6.63 15.21
C TYR A 108 -20.94 6.04 15.06
N GLN A 109 -21.17 4.82 15.57
CA GLN A 109 -22.44 4.09 15.46
C GLN A 109 -22.86 3.83 14.00
N GLU A 110 -21.88 3.70 13.11
CA GLU A 110 -22.12 3.37 11.71
C GLU A 110 -22.73 1.98 11.56
N ARG A 111 -23.79 1.90 10.77
CA ARG A 111 -24.44 0.64 10.41
C ARG A 111 -24.27 0.43 8.90
N PRO A 112 -23.55 -0.60 8.46
CA PRO A 112 -23.39 -0.89 7.02
C PRO A 112 -24.75 -1.10 6.33
N ARG A 113 -25.75 -1.60 7.09
CA ARG A 113 -27.12 -1.78 6.65
C ARG A 113 -28.07 -1.25 7.72
N ILE A 114 -28.76 -0.16 7.42
CA ILE A 114 -29.59 0.58 8.40
C ILE A 114 -30.72 -0.28 8.98
N PHE A 115 -31.29 -1.22 8.20
CA PHE A 115 -32.43 -2.04 8.60
C PHE A 115 -32.06 -3.44 9.11
N ASP A 116 -30.77 -3.78 9.17
CA ASP A 116 -30.37 -5.08 9.71
C ASP A 116 -30.69 -5.15 11.20
N ARG A 117 -31.38 -6.25 11.59
CA ARG A 117 -31.69 -6.54 12.99
C ARG A 117 -30.47 -7.06 13.74
N HIS A 118 -29.51 -7.67 13.04
CA HIS A 118 -28.25 -8.14 13.59
C HIS A 118 -27.15 -7.17 13.22
N ILE A 119 -26.65 -6.41 14.22
CA ILE A 119 -25.57 -5.45 14.04
C ILE A 119 -24.25 -6.17 14.24
N VAL A 120 -23.47 -6.31 13.18
CA VAL A 120 -22.10 -6.81 13.24
C VAL A 120 -21.18 -5.61 13.44
N LEU A 121 -20.53 -5.54 14.61
CA LEU A 121 -19.53 -4.51 14.89
C LEU A 121 -18.25 -4.78 14.10
N PRO A 122 -17.51 -3.72 13.70
CA PRO A 122 -16.20 -3.89 13.10
C PRO A 122 -15.25 -4.66 14.02
N GLU A 123 -14.38 -5.45 13.45
CA GLU A 123 -13.31 -6.13 14.16
C GLU A 123 -12.33 -5.11 14.75
N LEU A 124 -11.94 -5.32 16.02
CA LEU A 124 -11.00 -4.45 16.72
C LEU A 124 -9.56 -4.92 16.49
N LEU A 125 -8.63 -3.99 16.31
CA LEU A 125 -7.21 -4.30 16.18
C LEU A 125 -6.50 -4.44 17.54
N TYR A 126 -7.10 -3.95 18.62
CA TYR A 126 -6.58 -4.16 19.97
C TYR A 126 -7.24 -5.37 20.63
N SER A 127 -6.49 -6.08 21.43
CA SER A 127 -6.94 -7.31 22.11
C SER A 127 -7.36 -7.08 23.54
N ARG A 128 -6.82 -6.05 24.20
CA ARG A 128 -7.09 -5.71 25.59
C ARG A 128 -7.18 -4.19 25.81
N VAL A 129 -7.84 -3.79 26.89
CA VAL A 129 -8.04 -2.37 27.26
C VAL A 129 -7.76 -2.17 28.73
N ILE A 130 -6.91 -1.18 29.05
CA ILE A 130 -6.73 -0.60 30.40
C ILE A 130 -7.46 0.75 30.44
N GLU A 131 -8.18 0.99 31.52
CA GLU A 131 -8.81 2.28 31.82
C GLU A 131 -7.97 3.03 32.85
N ALA A 132 -7.16 3.97 32.40
CA ALA A 132 -6.31 4.76 33.26
C ALA A 132 -7.15 5.69 34.15
N HIS A 133 -6.88 5.67 35.43
CA HIS A 133 -7.44 6.60 36.41
C HIS A 133 -6.78 7.96 36.19
N GLU A 134 -7.38 8.77 35.37
CA GLU A 134 -6.96 10.12 35.01
C GLU A 134 -8.10 10.91 34.37
N ARG A 135 -8.10 12.24 34.52
CA ARG A 135 -9.01 13.09 33.76
C ARG A 135 -8.43 14.49 33.64
N ILE A 136 -8.32 14.98 32.41
CA ILE A 136 -8.11 16.38 32.10
C ILE A 136 -9.40 16.96 31.55
N GLY A 137 -9.80 18.14 32.02
CA GLY A 137 -10.97 18.83 31.52
C GLY A 137 -10.72 19.58 30.23
N ALA A 138 -11.79 20.15 29.65
CA ALA A 138 -11.76 20.80 28.35
C ALA A 138 -10.85 22.04 28.28
N ASN A 139 -10.62 22.70 29.43
CA ASN A 139 -9.76 23.88 29.54
C ASN A 139 -8.35 23.56 30.05
N GLY A 140 -8.04 22.27 30.27
CA GLY A 140 -6.73 21.79 30.71
C GLY A 140 -6.59 21.64 32.24
N GLU A 141 -7.65 21.86 32.99
CA GLU A 141 -7.68 21.59 34.44
C GLU A 141 -7.52 20.08 34.71
N VAL A 142 -6.72 19.72 35.68
CA VAL A 142 -6.58 18.34 36.14
C VAL A 142 -7.74 18.02 37.09
N VAL A 143 -8.75 17.34 36.55
CA VAL A 143 -9.91 16.88 37.32
C VAL A 143 -9.56 15.65 38.16
N GLU A 144 -8.76 14.75 37.61
CA GLU A 144 -8.21 13.58 38.28
C GLU A 144 -6.76 13.39 37.83
N ALA A 145 -5.81 13.38 38.76
CA ALA A 145 -4.41 13.15 38.48
C ALA A 145 -4.20 11.70 37.99
N LEU A 146 -3.25 11.49 37.11
CA LEU A 146 -2.91 10.14 36.65
C LEU A 146 -2.40 9.30 37.85
N ALA A 147 -3.05 8.18 38.10
CA ALA A 147 -2.61 7.19 39.09
C ALA A 147 -1.44 6.36 38.54
N GLU A 148 -0.23 6.96 38.53
CA GLU A 148 0.94 6.40 37.86
C GLU A 148 1.30 5.00 38.37
N ALA A 149 1.31 4.76 39.66
CA ALA A 149 1.64 3.46 40.26
C ALA A 149 0.62 2.36 39.87
N HIS A 150 -0.67 2.73 39.84
CA HIS A 150 -1.72 1.81 39.40
C HIS A 150 -1.56 1.45 37.89
N LEU A 151 -1.37 2.45 37.07
CA LEU A 151 -1.16 2.24 35.63
C LEU A 151 0.10 1.39 35.38
N GLN A 152 1.18 1.62 36.12
CA GLN A 152 2.39 0.81 36.02
C GLN A 152 2.13 -0.66 36.33
N ALA A 153 1.39 -0.97 37.38
CA ALA A 153 1.06 -2.34 37.76
C ALA A 153 0.20 -3.04 36.70
N GLU A 154 -0.82 -2.35 36.16
CA GLU A 154 -1.63 -2.90 35.07
C GLU A 154 -0.84 -3.11 33.79
N LEU A 155 0.02 -2.16 33.39
CA LEU A 155 0.90 -2.30 32.23
C LEU A 155 1.90 -3.45 32.41
N GLN A 156 2.46 -3.64 33.62
CA GLN A 156 3.34 -4.73 33.92
C GLN A 156 2.63 -6.09 33.76
N ALA A 157 1.42 -6.22 34.28
CA ALA A 157 0.63 -7.45 34.16
C ALA A 157 0.35 -7.80 32.71
N GLU A 158 0.01 -6.83 31.84
CA GLU A 158 -0.24 -7.07 30.43
C GLU A 158 1.06 -7.37 29.64
N PHE A 159 2.18 -6.75 30.05
CA PHE A 159 3.50 -7.08 29.50
C PHE A 159 3.91 -8.50 29.86
N ASP A 160 3.70 -8.92 31.11
CA ASP A 160 3.99 -10.29 31.57
C ASP A 160 3.07 -11.31 30.91
N ALA A 161 1.84 -10.92 30.55
CA ALA A 161 0.91 -11.72 29.74
C ALA A 161 1.30 -11.83 28.25
N GLY A 162 2.41 -11.17 27.82
CA GLY A 162 2.98 -11.32 26.48
C GLY A 162 2.69 -10.18 25.51
N LEU A 163 1.93 -9.14 25.89
CA LEU A 163 1.71 -7.98 25.02
C LEU A 163 3.00 -7.16 24.87
N ARG A 164 3.27 -6.69 23.64
CA ARG A 164 4.48 -5.94 23.30
C ARG A 164 4.20 -4.61 22.61
N SER A 165 2.94 -4.34 22.29
CA SER A 165 2.52 -3.10 21.64
C SER A 165 1.41 -2.43 22.44
N VAL A 166 1.51 -1.11 22.64
CA VAL A 166 0.53 -0.31 23.37
C VAL A 166 0.18 0.97 22.64
N ALA A 167 -1.13 1.26 22.56
CA ALA A 167 -1.72 2.51 22.10
C ALA A 167 -2.27 3.29 23.28
N ILE A 168 -1.80 4.52 23.49
CA ILE A 168 -2.23 5.41 24.60
C ILE A 168 -3.07 6.53 24.03
N VAL A 169 -4.32 6.64 24.49
CA VAL A 169 -5.32 7.57 23.95
C VAL A 169 -6.18 8.13 25.07
N PHE A 170 -5.84 9.34 25.56
CA PHE A 170 -6.59 9.98 26.63
C PHE A 170 -7.53 11.08 26.14
N MET A 171 -8.58 11.33 26.89
CA MET A 171 -9.50 12.43 26.62
C MET A 171 -8.72 13.75 26.67
N HIS A 172 -8.92 14.63 25.67
CA HIS A 172 -8.20 15.89 25.52
C HIS A 172 -6.67 15.79 25.33
N GLY A 173 -6.09 14.56 25.21
CA GLY A 173 -4.67 14.32 25.00
C GLY A 173 -4.10 15.01 23.76
N TRP A 174 -4.93 15.30 22.74
CA TRP A 174 -4.53 16.06 21.57
C TRP A 174 -4.02 17.48 21.87
N ARG A 175 -4.47 18.09 22.97
CA ARG A 175 -4.13 19.45 23.37
C ARG A 175 -3.32 19.49 24.67
N PHE A 176 -3.69 18.64 25.64
CA PHE A 176 -3.06 18.57 26.96
C PHE A 176 -2.37 17.24 27.11
N THR A 177 -1.08 17.21 26.78
CA THR A 177 -0.32 15.98 26.52
C THR A 177 0.32 15.37 27.77
N GLN A 178 0.27 16.05 28.92
CA GLN A 178 1.03 15.68 30.11
C GLN A 178 0.73 14.27 30.65
N HIS A 179 -0.54 13.85 30.70
CA HIS A 179 -0.90 12.53 31.17
C HIS A 179 -0.51 11.43 30.17
N GLU A 180 -0.69 11.67 28.85
CA GLU A 180 -0.22 10.72 27.82
C GLU A 180 1.30 10.59 27.84
N ALA A 181 2.04 11.69 28.04
CA ALA A 181 3.49 11.67 28.13
C ALA A 181 3.99 10.93 29.38
N ALA A 182 3.26 11.06 30.51
CA ALA A 182 3.56 10.28 31.72
C ALA A 182 3.28 8.78 31.50
N ALA A 183 2.14 8.43 30.91
CA ALA A 183 1.79 7.05 30.60
C ALA A 183 2.79 6.41 29.61
N GLU A 184 3.29 7.18 28.63
CA GLU A 184 4.35 6.71 27.74
C GLU A 184 5.64 6.38 28.48
N ARG A 185 6.08 7.25 29.39
CA ARG A 185 7.29 7.00 30.20
C ARG A 185 7.14 5.71 30.99
N ILE A 186 5.97 5.49 31.61
CA ILE A 186 5.68 4.28 32.36
C ILE A 186 5.71 3.04 31.45
N ALA A 187 5.02 3.07 30.29
CA ALA A 187 4.99 1.95 29.36
C ALA A 187 6.40 1.59 28.85
N ARG A 188 7.24 2.60 28.54
CA ARG A 188 8.64 2.38 28.17
C ARG A 188 9.47 1.83 29.31
N ALA A 189 9.26 2.28 30.54
CA ALA A 189 9.95 1.79 31.73
C ALA A 189 9.60 0.32 32.03
N VAL A 190 8.35 -0.09 31.80
CA VAL A 190 7.90 -1.50 31.86
C VAL A 190 8.58 -2.36 30.80
N GLY A 191 8.96 -1.78 29.66
CA GLY A 191 9.70 -2.48 28.60
C GLY A 191 8.93 -2.68 27.30
N PHE A 192 7.77 -2.06 27.09
CA PHE A 192 7.05 -2.14 25.81
C PHE A 192 7.92 -1.64 24.65
N PRO A 193 8.27 -2.48 23.66
CA PRO A 193 9.09 -2.07 22.53
C PRO A 193 8.32 -1.13 21.57
N GLN A 194 6.99 -1.25 21.50
CA GLN A 194 6.14 -0.35 20.72
C GLN A 194 5.19 0.40 21.63
N VAL A 195 5.32 1.74 21.63
CA VAL A 195 4.43 2.67 22.35
C VAL A 195 3.99 3.75 21.39
N SER A 196 2.73 3.69 20.97
CA SER A 196 2.10 4.72 20.14
C SER A 196 1.23 5.63 20.99
N VAL A 197 1.50 6.94 20.95
CA VAL A 197 0.83 7.93 21.79
C VAL A 197 0.02 8.89 20.92
N SER A 198 -1.24 9.09 21.25
CA SER A 198 -2.21 9.72 20.36
C SER A 198 -1.85 11.16 19.98
N HIS A 199 -1.27 11.93 20.88
CA HIS A 199 -0.88 13.32 20.60
C HIS A 199 0.28 13.45 19.60
N ARG A 200 1.06 12.38 19.36
CA ARG A 200 2.11 12.33 18.34
C ARG A 200 1.66 11.65 17.06
N VAL A 201 0.88 10.58 17.20
CA VAL A 201 0.43 9.79 16.04
C VAL A 201 -0.62 10.55 15.22
N SER A 202 -1.60 11.15 15.89
CA SER A 202 -2.71 11.88 15.25
C SER A 202 -3.19 13.01 16.14
N PRO A 203 -2.52 14.18 16.21
CA PRO A 203 -2.82 15.27 17.14
C PRO A 203 -4.11 16.02 16.79
N LEU A 204 -5.22 15.29 16.65
CA LEU A 204 -6.51 15.80 16.22
C LEU A 204 -7.57 15.64 17.32
N MET A 205 -8.54 16.55 17.35
CA MET A 205 -9.49 16.73 18.45
C MET A 205 -10.33 15.48 18.76
N LYS A 206 -10.91 14.81 17.78
CA LYS A 206 -11.89 13.73 17.98
C LYS A 206 -11.25 12.47 18.57
N LEU A 207 -11.70 12.03 19.76
CA LEU A 207 -11.14 10.88 20.48
C LEU A 207 -11.15 9.60 19.65
N VAL A 208 -12.29 9.26 19.02
CA VAL A 208 -12.45 8.01 18.27
C VAL A 208 -11.47 7.94 17.10
N GLY A 209 -11.48 8.92 16.18
CA GLY A 209 -10.60 8.89 15.02
C GLY A 209 -9.10 8.98 15.37
N ARG A 210 -8.75 9.73 16.45
CA ARG A 210 -7.40 9.77 17.01
C ARG A 210 -7.01 8.41 17.58
N GLY A 211 -7.91 7.79 18.31
CA GLY A 211 -7.70 6.48 18.92
C GLY A 211 -7.54 5.37 17.88
N ASP A 212 -8.44 5.30 16.89
CA ASP A 212 -8.36 4.32 15.80
C ASP A 212 -7.00 4.41 15.08
N THR A 213 -6.54 5.63 14.75
CA THR A 213 -5.25 5.86 14.10
C THR A 213 -4.07 5.45 14.97
N THR A 214 -4.16 5.71 16.28
CA THR A 214 -3.10 5.34 17.24
C THR A 214 -3.01 3.82 17.40
N VAL A 215 -4.14 3.14 17.42
CA VAL A 215 -4.21 1.68 17.46
C VAL A 215 -3.64 1.08 16.17
N VAL A 216 -3.98 1.62 15.01
CA VAL A 216 -3.39 1.20 13.72
C VAL A 216 -1.88 1.33 13.73
N ASP A 217 -1.37 2.46 14.21
CA ASP A 217 0.07 2.68 14.31
C ASP A 217 0.74 1.67 15.25
N ALA A 218 0.18 1.43 16.43
CA ALA A 218 0.68 0.45 17.38
C ALA A 218 0.65 -0.98 16.82
N TYR A 219 -0.39 -1.32 16.06
CA TYR A 219 -0.61 -2.62 15.46
C TYR A 219 0.35 -2.93 14.31
N LEU A 220 0.68 -1.94 13.47
CA LEU A 220 1.46 -2.13 12.25
C LEU A 220 2.94 -1.76 12.38
N SER A 221 3.31 -0.81 13.23
CA SER A 221 4.69 -0.34 13.34
C SER A 221 5.70 -1.43 13.70
N PRO A 222 5.41 -2.42 14.57
CA PRO A 222 6.36 -3.49 14.88
C PRO A 222 6.70 -4.35 13.66
N ILE A 223 5.71 -4.74 12.86
CA ILE A 223 5.93 -5.53 11.64
C ILE A 223 6.71 -4.74 10.63
N LEU A 224 6.33 -3.48 10.43
CA LEU A 224 7.01 -2.59 9.51
C LEU A 224 8.47 -2.38 9.91
N ARG A 225 8.74 -2.19 11.19
CA ARG A 225 10.11 -2.01 11.71
C ARG A 225 10.97 -3.25 11.48
N ARG A 226 10.44 -4.45 11.78
CA ARG A 226 11.13 -5.71 11.48
C ARG A 226 11.52 -5.82 10.00
N TYR A 227 10.61 -5.44 9.11
CA TYR A 227 10.89 -5.43 7.68
C TYR A 227 11.95 -4.38 7.30
N VAL A 228 11.82 -3.16 7.79
CA VAL A 228 12.80 -2.08 7.56
C VAL A 228 14.19 -2.48 8.06
N ASP A 229 14.29 -3.03 9.27
CA ASP A 229 15.54 -3.47 9.87
C ASP A 229 16.18 -4.62 9.07
N GLN A 230 15.37 -5.56 8.59
CA GLN A 230 15.83 -6.65 7.74
C GLN A 230 16.44 -6.13 6.43
N VAL A 231 15.79 -5.19 5.77
CA VAL A 231 16.26 -4.59 4.51
C VAL A 231 17.48 -3.71 4.78
N ALA A 232 17.44 -2.82 5.77
CA ALA A 232 18.54 -1.93 6.13
C ALA A 232 19.80 -2.70 6.56
N GLY A 233 19.63 -3.81 7.26
CA GLY A 233 20.73 -4.67 7.67
C GLY A 233 21.52 -5.29 6.50
N GLN A 234 20.90 -5.42 5.32
CA GLN A 234 21.55 -5.91 4.10
C GLN A 234 22.33 -4.83 3.34
N MET A 235 22.12 -3.56 3.69
CA MET A 235 22.73 -2.40 3.03
C MET A 235 23.22 -1.34 4.03
N PRO A 236 24.17 -1.68 4.90
CA PRO A 236 24.62 -0.79 5.96
C PRO A 236 25.18 0.51 5.39
N GLY A 237 24.68 1.64 5.92
CA GLY A 237 25.11 2.98 5.52
C GLY A 237 24.49 3.53 4.22
N VAL A 238 23.73 2.74 3.48
CA VAL A 238 22.99 3.22 2.30
C VAL A 238 21.76 4.00 2.76
N LYS A 239 21.48 5.14 2.12
CA LYS A 239 20.28 5.94 2.39
C LYS A 239 19.04 5.19 1.90
N LEU A 240 18.17 4.82 2.82
CA LEU A 240 16.95 4.09 2.54
C LEU A 240 15.72 4.94 2.84
N TYR A 241 14.89 5.15 1.83
CA TYR A 241 13.66 5.92 1.92
C TYR A 241 12.45 5.05 1.59
N PHE A 242 11.36 5.28 2.33
CA PHE A 242 10.09 4.64 2.06
C PHE A 242 9.02 5.63 1.60
N MET A 243 8.19 5.17 0.67
CA MET A 243 7.01 5.89 0.23
C MET A 243 5.97 5.88 1.35
N GLN A 244 5.38 7.05 1.61
CA GLN A 244 4.26 7.20 2.54
C GLN A 244 2.92 7.17 1.80
N SER A 245 1.85 6.88 2.51
CA SER A 245 0.45 6.95 2.04
C SER A 245 0.07 8.32 1.45
N SER A 246 0.75 9.37 1.89
CA SER A 246 0.59 10.76 1.41
C SER A 246 1.24 11.04 0.05
N GLY A 247 2.02 10.07 -0.49
CA GLY A 247 2.83 10.23 -1.70
C GLY A 247 4.19 10.89 -1.48
N GLY A 248 4.57 11.16 -0.23
CA GLY A 248 5.91 11.63 0.13
C GLY A 248 6.88 10.49 0.40
N LEU A 249 8.18 10.80 0.45
CA LEU A 249 9.23 9.89 0.89
C LEU A 249 9.66 10.26 2.32
N THR A 250 9.93 9.27 3.13
CA THR A 250 10.49 9.43 4.48
C THR A 250 11.72 8.54 4.66
N ASP A 251 12.61 8.92 5.57
CA ASP A 251 13.71 8.07 5.97
C ASP A 251 13.20 6.78 6.62
N ALA A 252 13.91 5.68 6.41
CA ALA A 252 13.54 4.36 6.90
C ALA A 252 13.26 4.32 8.42
N HIS A 253 14.06 5.04 9.22
CA HIS A 253 13.91 5.07 10.68
C HIS A 253 12.73 5.93 11.16
N ALA A 254 12.23 6.85 10.31
CA ALA A 254 11.06 7.70 10.59
C ALA A 254 9.75 7.12 10.03
N PHE A 255 9.81 5.96 9.35
CA PHE A 255 8.65 5.33 8.72
C PHE A 255 7.76 4.66 9.77
N GLN A 256 6.48 5.05 9.84
CA GLN A 256 5.51 4.60 10.84
C GLN A 256 4.37 3.81 10.21
N GLY A 257 3.76 2.92 11.01
CA GLY A 257 2.70 2.03 10.54
C GLY A 257 1.50 2.75 9.92
N LYS A 258 1.06 3.87 10.52
CA LYS A 258 -0.05 4.69 10.00
C LYS A 258 0.22 5.33 8.63
N ASP A 259 1.50 5.56 8.29
CA ASP A 259 1.92 6.23 7.05
C ASP A 259 2.28 5.23 5.94
N ALA A 260 2.26 3.93 6.24
CA ALA A 260 2.70 2.87 5.34
C ALA A 260 1.55 2.20 4.55
N ILE A 261 0.30 2.46 4.94
CA ILE A 261 -0.87 1.83 4.32
C ILE A 261 -1.11 2.42 2.94
N LEU A 262 -1.26 1.56 1.91
CA LEU A 262 -1.42 1.97 0.50
C LEU A 262 -0.24 2.81 -0.03
N SER A 263 0.96 2.64 0.52
CA SER A 263 2.13 3.42 0.09
C SER A 263 2.62 3.07 -1.32
N GLY A 264 2.51 1.80 -1.74
CA GLY A 264 2.78 1.37 -3.12
C GLY A 264 1.87 2.08 -4.12
N PRO A 265 0.53 1.93 -4.01
CA PRO A 265 -0.42 2.66 -4.85
C PRO A 265 -0.23 4.19 -4.83
N ALA A 266 0.08 4.79 -3.69
CA ALA A 266 0.38 6.22 -3.60
C ALA A 266 1.59 6.61 -4.46
N GLY A 267 2.65 5.79 -4.47
CA GLY A 267 3.80 5.94 -5.37
C GLY A 267 3.40 5.80 -6.84
N GLY A 268 2.53 4.84 -7.16
CA GLY A 268 1.96 4.63 -8.48
C GLY A 268 1.24 5.87 -9.02
N ILE A 269 0.42 6.52 -8.19
CA ILE A 269 -0.28 7.78 -8.55
C ILE A 269 0.73 8.88 -8.87
N VAL A 270 1.75 9.07 -8.04
CA VAL A 270 2.80 10.07 -8.29
C VAL A 270 3.50 9.78 -9.61
N GLY A 271 3.86 8.53 -9.86
CA GLY A 271 4.48 8.08 -11.10
C GLY A 271 3.59 8.32 -12.33
N MET A 272 2.32 7.93 -12.26
CA MET A 272 1.31 8.14 -13.31
C MET A 272 1.19 9.62 -13.68
N VAL A 273 1.01 10.50 -12.69
CA VAL A 273 0.87 11.94 -12.92
C VAL A 273 2.12 12.52 -13.55
N ARG A 274 3.31 12.17 -13.06
CA ARG A 274 4.57 12.66 -13.62
C ARG A 274 4.78 12.21 -15.06
N THR A 275 4.50 10.95 -15.36
CA THR A 275 4.58 10.40 -16.72
C THR A 275 3.59 11.10 -17.66
N ALA A 276 2.33 11.26 -17.22
CA ALA A 276 1.32 11.97 -18.00
C ALA A 276 1.70 13.45 -18.24
N GLN A 277 2.28 14.14 -17.27
CA GLN A 277 2.77 15.51 -17.42
C GLN A 277 3.91 15.62 -18.42
N ILE A 278 4.81 14.63 -18.47
CA ILE A 278 5.90 14.56 -19.46
C ILE A 278 5.33 14.32 -20.87
N ALA A 279 4.32 13.46 -21.00
CA ALA A 279 3.68 13.13 -22.26
C ALA A 279 2.64 14.18 -22.74
N ALA A 280 2.23 15.11 -21.87
CA ALA A 280 1.17 16.09 -22.18
C ALA A 280 1.43 16.93 -23.43
N PRO A 281 2.65 17.37 -23.76
CA PRO A 281 2.93 18.09 -25.00
C PRO A 281 2.59 17.27 -26.26
N ASP A 282 2.88 15.97 -26.24
CA ASP A 282 2.61 15.07 -27.37
C ASP A 282 1.13 14.73 -27.49
N LEU A 283 0.42 14.66 -26.36
CA LEU A 283 -1.03 14.43 -26.33
C LEU A 283 -1.84 15.66 -26.79
N ALA A 284 -1.34 16.86 -26.57
CA ALA A 284 -1.98 18.11 -27.03
C ALA A 284 -1.94 18.24 -28.57
N GLY A 285 -0.93 17.69 -29.24
CA GLY A 285 -0.82 17.71 -30.69
C GLY A 285 -1.83 16.83 -31.43
N THR A 286 -2.49 15.90 -30.74
CA THR A 286 -3.49 15.00 -31.35
C THR A 286 -4.94 15.53 -31.30
N ARG A 287 -5.17 16.72 -30.72
CA ARG A 287 -6.51 17.29 -30.58
C ARG A 287 -7.04 18.09 -31.80
N ASP A 288 -6.28 18.21 -32.88
CA ASP A 288 -6.66 18.98 -34.07
C ASP A 288 -7.26 18.13 -35.19
N HIS A 289 -8.08 17.11 -34.88
CA HIS A 289 -9.02 16.56 -35.86
C HIS A 289 -10.44 16.55 -35.26
N PRO A 290 -11.26 17.55 -35.54
CA PRO A 290 -12.70 17.42 -35.31
C PRO A 290 -13.25 16.36 -36.28
N PRO A 291 -14.12 15.43 -35.83
CA PRO A 291 -14.81 14.55 -36.72
C PRO A 291 -15.68 15.41 -37.67
N GLY A 292 -15.54 15.14 -38.96
CA GLY A 292 -16.18 15.90 -40.03
C GLY A 292 -17.67 16.17 -39.80
N GLY A 293 -17.98 17.42 -39.61
CA GLY A 293 -19.34 17.97 -39.64
C GLY A 293 -19.35 19.11 -40.62
N SER A 294 -19.91 18.85 -41.83
CA SER A 294 -20.21 19.84 -42.83
C SER A 294 -21.11 20.96 -42.26
N ARG A 295 -20.57 22.16 -42.12
CA ARG A 295 -21.39 23.39 -42.10
C ARG A 295 -20.85 24.36 -43.12
N ALA A 296 -21.62 24.48 -44.17
CA ALA A 296 -21.52 25.53 -45.16
C ALA A 296 -21.84 26.88 -44.50
N GLY A 297 -21.08 27.90 -44.84
CA GLY A 297 -21.44 29.29 -44.86
C GLY A 297 -21.38 30.07 -43.56
N GLN A 298 -20.24 30.66 -43.26
CA GLN A 298 -20.13 32.03 -42.72
C GLN A 298 -18.73 32.59 -43.01
N GLY A 299 -18.70 33.80 -43.58
CA GLY A 299 -17.51 34.47 -44.07
C GLY A 299 -16.49 34.93 -43.00
N PRO A 300 -15.35 35.49 -43.43
CA PRO A 300 -14.20 35.72 -42.55
C PRO A 300 -14.48 36.87 -41.57
N ARG A 301 -14.45 36.53 -40.26
CA ARG A 301 -14.36 37.54 -39.19
C ARG A 301 -12.88 37.87 -38.97
N SER A 302 -12.47 39.07 -39.34
CA SER A 302 -11.21 39.71 -38.98
C SER A 302 -11.16 39.95 -37.48
N GLY A 303 -10.41 39.10 -36.75
CA GLY A 303 -9.98 39.34 -35.38
C GLY A 303 -8.48 39.58 -35.34
N PRO A 304 -7.94 40.40 -34.39
CA PRO A 304 -6.55 40.82 -34.40
C PRO A 304 -5.62 39.62 -34.17
N LEU A 305 -4.54 39.60 -34.94
CA LEU A 305 -3.42 38.68 -34.86
C LEU A 305 -2.91 38.58 -33.43
N ARG A 306 -2.79 37.35 -32.91
CA ARG A 306 -2.12 37.08 -31.64
C ARG A 306 -0.73 37.73 -31.67
N GLY A 307 -0.43 38.48 -30.62
CA GLY A 307 0.85 39.16 -30.44
C GLY A 307 2.03 38.19 -30.41
N PRO A 308 3.27 38.73 -30.51
CA PRO A 308 4.46 37.93 -30.66
C PRO A 308 4.68 36.96 -29.48
N TRP A 309 5.11 35.75 -29.83
CA TRP A 309 5.57 34.71 -28.91
C TRP A 309 6.49 35.31 -27.84
N ARG A 310 6.13 35.20 -26.56
CA ARG A 310 6.95 35.61 -25.44
C ARG A 310 7.89 34.45 -25.07
N PRO A 311 9.22 34.58 -25.22
CA PRO A 311 10.16 33.61 -24.69
C PRO A 311 10.15 33.70 -23.17
N GLY A 312 9.61 32.68 -22.47
CA GLY A 312 9.61 32.67 -21.02
C GLY A 312 8.36 32.10 -20.35
N ALA A 313 7.36 31.60 -21.09
CA ALA A 313 6.30 30.80 -20.51
C ALA A 313 6.91 29.49 -19.97
N ARG A 314 6.89 29.33 -18.63
CA ARG A 314 7.35 28.13 -17.95
C ARG A 314 6.51 26.94 -18.41
N PRO A 315 7.09 25.71 -18.52
CA PRO A 315 6.34 24.49 -18.79
C PRO A 315 5.25 24.17 -17.75
N ALA A 316 5.17 24.96 -16.68
CA ALA A 316 4.20 24.81 -15.59
C ALA A 316 2.75 24.99 -16.01
N ASP A 317 2.45 25.82 -17.02
CA ASP A 317 1.06 26.15 -17.36
C ASP A 317 0.40 25.05 -18.24
N ALA A 318 1.19 24.31 -19.01
CA ALA A 318 0.68 23.16 -19.78
C ALA A 318 0.46 21.90 -18.90
N ALA A 319 1.19 21.80 -17.79
CA ALA A 319 1.06 20.70 -16.85
C ALA A 319 -0.19 20.79 -15.94
N ALA A 320 -0.76 22.00 -15.81
CA ALA A 320 -1.93 22.23 -14.96
C ALA A 320 -3.25 21.68 -15.55
N ASP A 321 -3.30 21.38 -16.85
CA ASP A 321 -4.51 20.90 -17.54
C ASP A 321 -4.57 19.38 -17.72
N VAL A 322 -3.60 18.63 -17.18
CA VAL A 322 -3.58 17.17 -17.27
C VAL A 322 -4.62 16.58 -16.33
N ARG A 323 -5.59 15.85 -16.90
CA ARG A 323 -6.58 15.07 -16.16
C ARG A 323 -6.39 13.61 -16.47
N VAL A 324 -6.18 12.79 -15.42
CA VAL A 324 -5.83 11.38 -15.58
C VAL A 324 -6.62 10.53 -14.60
N ILE A 325 -7.09 9.39 -15.08
CA ILE A 325 -7.57 8.29 -14.25
C ILE A 325 -6.48 7.22 -14.26
N GLY A 326 -5.97 6.87 -13.09
CA GLY A 326 -5.07 5.74 -12.90
C GLY A 326 -5.87 4.47 -12.68
N PHE A 327 -5.45 3.40 -13.34
CA PHE A 327 -6.03 2.07 -13.17
C PHE A 327 -4.87 1.07 -13.10
N ASP A 328 -4.62 0.57 -11.89
CA ASP A 328 -3.53 -0.37 -11.61
C ASP A 328 -4.13 -1.70 -11.13
N MET A 329 -4.06 -2.72 -11.96
CA MET A 329 -4.51 -4.07 -11.63
C MET A 329 -3.31 -4.96 -11.32
N GLY A 330 -3.02 -5.11 -10.05
CA GLY A 330 -2.00 -6.04 -9.56
C GLY A 330 -2.47 -7.49 -9.49
N GLY A 331 -1.67 -8.33 -8.84
CA GLY A 331 -2.05 -9.73 -8.59
C GLY A 331 -3.14 -9.87 -7.53
N THR A 332 -3.23 -8.96 -6.55
CA THR A 332 -4.08 -9.07 -5.36
C THR A 332 -5.25 -8.09 -5.36
N SER A 333 -5.03 -6.86 -5.86
CA SER A 333 -6.00 -5.76 -5.87
C SER A 333 -5.96 -4.98 -7.16
N THR A 334 -6.98 -4.18 -7.37
CA THR A 334 -7.04 -3.16 -8.41
C THR A 334 -7.23 -1.81 -7.75
N ASP A 335 -6.32 -0.89 -8.02
CA ASP A 335 -6.31 0.46 -7.46
C ASP A 335 -6.70 1.47 -8.54
N VAL A 336 -7.72 2.26 -8.24
CA VAL A 336 -8.21 3.33 -9.12
C VAL A 336 -8.00 4.67 -8.46
N SER A 337 -7.46 5.63 -9.21
CA SER A 337 -7.17 6.96 -8.74
C SER A 337 -7.50 8.02 -9.78
N HIS A 338 -7.68 9.25 -9.34
CA HIS A 338 -8.00 10.39 -10.19
C HIS A 338 -7.04 11.55 -9.91
N PHE A 339 -6.67 12.26 -10.97
CA PHE A 339 -5.89 13.50 -10.90
C PHE A 339 -6.48 14.53 -11.88
N ALA A 340 -6.74 15.73 -11.37
CA ALA A 340 -7.28 16.85 -12.15
C ALA A 340 -6.57 18.17 -11.81
N GLY A 341 -5.22 18.17 -11.89
CA GLY A 341 -4.39 19.33 -11.56
C GLY A 341 -3.83 19.28 -10.13
N GLU A 342 -4.50 18.60 -9.22
CA GLU A 342 -4.02 18.37 -7.84
C GLU A 342 -4.26 16.92 -7.41
N PHE A 343 -3.45 16.45 -6.46
CA PHE A 343 -3.64 15.13 -5.87
C PHE A 343 -4.84 15.13 -4.93
N GLU A 344 -5.79 14.26 -5.19
CA GLU A 344 -6.88 14.03 -4.25
C GLU A 344 -6.35 13.36 -2.98
N ARG A 345 -6.70 13.93 -1.83
CA ARG A 345 -6.29 13.41 -0.53
C ARG A 345 -7.48 13.22 0.38
N ALA A 346 -7.49 12.11 1.07
CA ALA A 346 -8.42 11.82 2.15
C ALA A 346 -7.69 11.96 3.49
N PHE A 347 -8.32 12.62 4.46
CA PHE A 347 -7.82 12.73 5.84
C PHE A 347 -8.51 11.73 6.77
N GLU A 348 -9.69 11.28 6.42
CA GLU A 348 -10.41 10.21 7.10
C GLU A 348 -10.68 9.13 6.05
N THR A 349 -10.21 7.92 6.29
CA THR A 349 -10.38 6.79 5.38
C THR A 349 -10.67 5.51 6.14
N GLN A 350 -11.18 4.52 5.41
CA GLN A 350 -11.39 3.18 5.91
C GLN A 350 -10.69 2.19 4.99
N VAL A 351 -9.74 1.44 5.53
CA VAL A 351 -9.02 0.39 4.81
C VAL A 351 -9.29 -0.95 5.51
N ALA A 352 -9.75 -1.94 4.77
CA ALA A 352 -10.10 -3.25 5.31
C ALA A 352 -11.06 -3.19 6.52
N GLY A 353 -12.03 -2.28 6.52
CA GLY A 353 -12.96 -2.07 7.63
C GLY A 353 -12.38 -1.30 8.83
N VAL A 354 -11.12 -0.91 8.78
CA VAL A 354 -10.43 -0.15 9.84
C VAL A 354 -10.41 1.33 9.50
N ARG A 355 -10.96 2.15 10.41
CA ARG A 355 -10.96 3.61 10.27
C ARG A 355 -9.61 4.19 10.66
N MET A 356 -9.20 5.25 9.97
CA MET A 356 -8.00 6.01 10.32
C MET A 356 -8.09 7.46 9.85
N ARG A 357 -7.36 8.33 10.53
CA ARG A 357 -7.22 9.75 10.22
C ARG A 357 -5.75 10.08 9.99
N ALA A 358 -5.29 9.84 8.78
CA ALA A 358 -3.96 10.17 8.32
C ALA A 358 -4.05 10.78 6.91
N PRO A 359 -3.16 11.70 6.53
CA PRO A 359 -3.10 12.18 5.15
C PRO A 359 -2.76 11.02 4.22
N MET A 360 -3.69 10.68 3.34
CA MET A 360 -3.53 9.60 2.36
C MET A 360 -3.93 10.09 0.97
N MET A 361 -3.32 9.54 -0.07
CA MET A 361 -3.87 9.67 -1.42
C MET A 361 -5.25 9.03 -1.46
N SER A 362 -6.19 9.66 -2.16
CA SER A 362 -7.53 9.09 -2.40
C SER A 362 -7.41 7.98 -3.43
N ILE A 363 -7.50 6.74 -2.96
CA ILE A 363 -7.38 5.53 -3.78
C ILE A 363 -8.60 4.66 -3.54
N HIS A 364 -9.27 4.28 -4.63
CA HIS A 364 -10.35 3.31 -4.57
C HIS A 364 -9.79 1.92 -4.87
N THR A 365 -9.63 1.11 -3.83
CA THR A 365 -9.09 -0.24 -3.94
C THR A 365 -10.20 -1.28 -3.99
N VAL A 366 -10.18 -2.12 -5.02
CA VAL A 366 -11.04 -3.30 -5.14
C VAL A 366 -10.18 -4.53 -4.90
N ALA A 367 -10.63 -5.41 -3.99
CA ALA A 367 -9.95 -6.68 -3.69
C ALA A 367 -10.20 -7.71 -4.81
N ALA A 368 -9.77 -7.37 -6.02
CA ALA A 368 -9.83 -8.22 -7.21
C ALA A 368 -8.59 -7.94 -8.07
N GLY A 369 -7.86 -8.97 -8.41
CA GLY A 369 -6.63 -8.87 -9.20
C GLY A 369 -6.37 -10.15 -10.00
N GLY A 370 -5.23 -10.20 -10.65
CA GLY A 370 -4.81 -11.35 -11.47
C GLY A 370 -4.76 -12.68 -10.72
N GLY A 371 -4.51 -12.66 -9.42
CA GLY A 371 -4.49 -13.84 -8.55
C GLY A 371 -5.86 -14.26 -8.02
N SER A 372 -6.94 -13.52 -8.29
CA SER A 372 -8.29 -13.92 -7.84
C SER A 372 -8.64 -15.30 -8.35
N ILE A 373 -8.93 -16.23 -7.42
CA ILE A 373 -9.17 -17.64 -7.72
C ILE A 373 -10.49 -17.78 -8.46
N LEU A 374 -10.47 -18.57 -9.54
CA LEU A 374 -11.64 -18.90 -10.34
C LEU A 374 -12.23 -20.21 -9.86
N SER A 375 -13.56 -20.27 -9.72
CA SER A 375 -14.30 -21.47 -9.33
C SER A 375 -15.71 -21.46 -9.89
N PHE A 376 -16.30 -22.65 -9.91
CA PHE A 376 -17.71 -22.84 -10.19
C PHE A 376 -18.40 -23.41 -8.93
N ASP A 377 -19.47 -22.74 -8.46
CA ASP A 377 -20.15 -23.14 -7.21
C ASP A 377 -21.34 -24.10 -7.43
N GLY A 378 -21.44 -24.68 -8.62
CA GLY A 378 -22.54 -25.54 -9.05
C GLY A 378 -23.67 -24.79 -9.79
N ALA A 379 -23.67 -23.44 -9.69
CA ALA A 379 -24.69 -22.61 -10.34
C ALA A 379 -24.06 -21.38 -11.03
N ARG A 380 -22.95 -20.83 -10.49
CA ARG A 380 -22.35 -19.57 -10.94
C ARG A 380 -20.83 -19.66 -11.02
N PHE A 381 -20.27 -18.93 -11.97
CA PHE A 381 -18.84 -18.61 -12.00
C PHE A 381 -18.50 -17.63 -10.89
N ARG A 382 -17.39 -17.84 -10.21
CA ARG A 382 -16.85 -16.99 -9.15
C ARG A 382 -15.42 -16.58 -9.48
N ALA A 383 -15.09 -15.31 -9.25
CA ALA A 383 -13.72 -14.81 -9.21
C ALA A 383 -13.48 -14.21 -7.81
N GLY A 384 -12.54 -14.78 -7.07
CA GLY A 384 -12.34 -14.44 -5.67
C GLY A 384 -13.44 -14.98 -4.73
N PRO A 385 -13.49 -14.48 -3.45
CA PRO A 385 -12.67 -13.40 -2.88
C PRO A 385 -11.22 -13.79 -2.56
N HIS A 386 -10.90 -15.10 -2.59
CA HIS A 386 -9.55 -15.58 -2.29
C HIS A 386 -8.59 -15.32 -3.45
N SER A 387 -7.34 -15.01 -3.12
CA SER A 387 -6.26 -14.83 -4.07
C SER A 387 -5.24 -15.96 -3.96
N ALA A 388 -4.68 -16.39 -5.08
CA ALA A 388 -3.58 -17.35 -5.12
C ALA A 388 -2.24 -16.74 -4.66
N GLY A 389 -2.15 -15.43 -4.52
CA GLY A 389 -0.94 -14.72 -4.10
C GLY A 389 0.21 -14.87 -5.09
N ALA A 390 1.44 -14.75 -4.56
CA ALA A 390 2.68 -15.00 -5.31
C ALA A 390 3.12 -16.47 -5.20
N SER A 391 2.83 -17.12 -4.07
CA SER A 391 3.15 -18.53 -3.78
C SER A 391 1.94 -19.20 -3.13
N PRO A 392 1.38 -20.26 -3.73
CA PRO A 392 1.83 -20.92 -4.96
C PRO A 392 1.59 -20.10 -6.23
N GLY A 393 0.76 -19.04 -6.21
CA GLY A 393 0.38 -18.24 -7.35
C GLY A 393 -0.67 -18.90 -8.24
N PRO A 394 -1.06 -18.25 -9.36
CA PRO A 394 -1.85 -18.85 -10.44
C PRO A 394 -1.27 -20.16 -10.96
N ALA A 395 -2.10 -20.98 -11.60
CA ALA A 395 -1.68 -22.27 -12.14
C ALA A 395 -0.48 -22.18 -13.09
N CYS A 396 -0.45 -21.14 -13.92
CA CYS A 396 0.64 -20.89 -14.87
C CYS A 396 1.99 -20.55 -14.22
N TYR A 397 2.06 -20.33 -12.88
CA TYR A 397 3.33 -20.06 -12.19
C TYR A 397 4.13 -21.31 -11.84
N ARG A 398 3.70 -22.51 -12.29
CA ARG A 398 4.40 -23.80 -12.17
C ARG A 398 4.64 -24.28 -10.72
N ARG A 399 3.78 -23.85 -9.77
CA ARG A 399 3.88 -24.21 -8.34
C ARG A 399 2.65 -24.92 -7.82
N GLY A 400 1.85 -25.53 -8.71
CA GLY A 400 0.65 -26.26 -8.33
C GLY A 400 -0.52 -25.40 -7.88
N GLY A 401 -0.51 -24.09 -8.16
CA GLY A 401 -1.56 -23.15 -7.79
C GLY A 401 -2.91 -23.44 -8.45
N PRO A 402 -3.98 -22.79 -7.93
CA PRO A 402 -5.34 -22.89 -8.49
C PRO A 402 -5.47 -22.06 -9.77
N LEU A 403 -6.58 -22.28 -10.52
CA LEU A 403 -6.97 -21.38 -11.60
C LEU A 403 -7.27 -19.99 -11.04
N ALA A 404 -6.74 -18.97 -11.68
CA ALA A 404 -6.92 -17.56 -11.34
C ALA A 404 -7.20 -16.71 -12.59
N VAL A 405 -7.52 -15.44 -12.39
CA VAL A 405 -7.77 -14.49 -13.49
C VAL A 405 -6.57 -14.37 -14.43
N THR A 406 -5.34 -14.46 -13.92
CA THR A 406 -4.12 -14.52 -14.74
C THR A 406 -4.17 -15.68 -15.72
N ASP A 407 -4.58 -16.89 -15.29
CA ASP A 407 -4.68 -18.06 -16.14
C ASP A 407 -5.76 -17.87 -17.22
N ALA A 408 -6.91 -17.26 -16.87
CA ALA A 408 -7.91 -16.91 -17.86
C ALA A 408 -7.38 -15.95 -18.93
N ASN A 409 -6.59 -14.94 -18.52
CA ASN A 409 -5.97 -14.01 -19.45
C ASN A 409 -4.89 -14.67 -20.33
N VAL A 410 -4.19 -15.69 -19.83
CA VAL A 410 -3.30 -16.54 -20.63
C VAL A 410 -4.11 -17.36 -21.63
N MET A 411 -5.19 -18.02 -21.17
CA MET A 411 -6.04 -18.88 -22.00
C MET A 411 -6.64 -18.16 -23.20
N VAL A 412 -7.14 -16.93 -22.99
CA VAL A 412 -7.75 -16.13 -24.05
C VAL A 412 -6.78 -15.22 -24.80
N GLY A 413 -5.46 -15.36 -24.55
CA GLY A 413 -4.41 -14.63 -25.27
C GLY A 413 -4.27 -13.14 -24.91
N LYS A 414 -4.89 -12.66 -23.83
CA LYS A 414 -4.69 -11.30 -23.32
C LYS A 414 -3.31 -11.12 -22.68
N ILE A 415 -2.81 -12.15 -22.01
CA ILE A 415 -1.42 -12.26 -21.59
C ILE A 415 -0.70 -13.12 -22.62
N GLN A 416 0.40 -12.60 -23.17
CA GLN A 416 1.25 -13.28 -24.12
C GLN A 416 2.51 -13.77 -23.40
N PRO A 417 2.65 -15.07 -23.14
CA PRO A 417 3.73 -15.62 -22.32
C PRO A 417 5.13 -15.32 -22.83
N ASP A 418 5.32 -15.19 -24.13
CA ASP A 418 6.61 -14.92 -24.75
C ASP A 418 7.19 -13.54 -24.38
N PHE A 419 6.31 -12.59 -24.00
CA PHE A 419 6.70 -11.25 -23.57
C PHE A 419 6.76 -11.12 -22.05
N PHE A 420 6.41 -12.18 -21.33
CA PHE A 420 6.49 -12.19 -19.87
C PHE A 420 7.92 -12.57 -19.44
N PRO A 421 8.44 -11.96 -18.35
CA PRO A 421 9.75 -12.35 -17.83
C PRO A 421 9.76 -13.82 -17.38
N ARG A 422 10.87 -14.51 -17.62
CA ARG A 422 11.08 -15.89 -17.16
C ARG A 422 11.50 -15.86 -15.69
N MET A 423 10.53 -15.99 -14.79
CA MET A 423 10.74 -15.89 -13.34
C MET A 423 9.89 -16.88 -12.54
N PHE A 424 9.27 -17.83 -13.24
CA PHE A 424 8.35 -18.80 -12.63
C PHE A 424 9.04 -20.16 -12.42
N GLY A 425 8.29 -21.11 -11.84
CA GLY A 425 8.83 -22.41 -11.47
C GLY A 425 9.64 -22.37 -10.16
N VAL A 426 10.13 -23.53 -9.78
CA VAL A 426 10.89 -23.70 -8.51
C VAL A 426 12.24 -22.94 -8.58
N HIS A 427 12.86 -22.91 -9.75
CA HIS A 427 14.16 -22.25 -9.95
C HIS A 427 14.04 -20.77 -10.34
N GLY A 428 12.82 -20.27 -10.62
CA GLY A 428 12.58 -18.85 -10.95
C GLY A 428 13.17 -18.43 -12.31
N ASP A 429 13.26 -19.33 -13.26
CA ASP A 429 13.85 -19.12 -14.60
C ASP A 429 12.96 -19.62 -15.75
N GLU A 430 11.75 -20.09 -15.43
CA GLU A 430 10.82 -20.64 -16.39
C GLU A 430 9.80 -19.61 -16.88
N ALA A 431 9.25 -19.83 -18.08
CA ALA A 431 8.12 -19.07 -18.60
C ALA A 431 6.80 -19.52 -17.97
N LEU A 432 5.74 -18.73 -18.17
CA LEU A 432 4.38 -19.13 -17.81
C LEU A 432 4.01 -20.48 -18.45
N ASP A 433 3.32 -21.33 -17.71
CA ASP A 433 2.87 -22.65 -18.16
C ASP A 433 1.51 -22.57 -18.85
N VAL A 434 1.53 -22.54 -20.17
CA VAL A 434 0.29 -22.49 -20.99
C VAL A 434 -0.42 -23.85 -21.03
N GLU A 435 0.34 -24.95 -20.95
CA GLU A 435 -0.22 -26.30 -21.03
C GLU A 435 -1.08 -26.61 -19.82
N ILE A 436 -0.57 -26.36 -18.61
CA ILE A 436 -1.33 -26.57 -17.37
C ILE A 436 -2.60 -25.70 -17.32
N VAL A 437 -2.56 -24.51 -17.90
CA VAL A 437 -3.74 -23.63 -18.00
C VAL A 437 -4.82 -24.31 -18.84
N GLY A 438 -4.48 -24.82 -20.02
CA GLY A 438 -5.39 -25.55 -20.89
C GLY A 438 -5.98 -26.79 -20.23
N GLU A 439 -5.15 -27.61 -19.58
CA GLU A 439 -5.59 -28.80 -18.84
C GLU A 439 -6.60 -28.47 -17.73
N LYS A 440 -6.30 -27.45 -16.91
CA LYS A 440 -7.17 -27.07 -15.78
C LYS A 440 -8.49 -26.44 -16.24
N PHE A 441 -8.49 -25.63 -17.31
CA PHE A 441 -9.73 -25.11 -17.86
C PHE A 441 -10.56 -26.22 -18.53
N ALA A 442 -9.94 -27.17 -19.22
CA ALA A 442 -10.66 -28.34 -19.74
C ALA A 442 -11.30 -29.17 -18.62
N ALA A 443 -10.61 -29.35 -17.48
CA ALA A 443 -11.15 -30.03 -16.32
C ALA A 443 -12.33 -29.26 -15.70
N LEU A 444 -12.25 -27.94 -15.60
CA LEU A 444 -13.33 -27.07 -15.12
C LEU A 444 -14.54 -27.12 -16.07
N ALA A 445 -14.33 -27.10 -17.39
CA ALA A 445 -15.38 -27.23 -18.39
C ALA A 445 -16.13 -28.57 -18.25
N ALA A 446 -15.40 -29.68 -18.02
CA ALA A 446 -15.99 -30.98 -17.78
C ALA A 446 -16.77 -31.05 -16.45
N GLU A 447 -16.35 -30.34 -15.42
CA GLU A 447 -17.10 -30.19 -14.16
C GLU A 447 -18.42 -29.48 -14.40
N ILE A 448 -18.38 -28.35 -15.13
CA ILE A 448 -19.57 -27.57 -15.47
C ILE A 448 -20.55 -28.39 -16.31
N GLU A 449 -20.08 -29.16 -17.31
CA GLU A 449 -20.91 -30.02 -18.13
C GLU A 449 -21.62 -31.06 -17.27
N ARG A 450 -20.91 -31.69 -16.33
CA ARG A 450 -21.52 -32.65 -15.40
C ARG A 450 -22.58 -32.04 -14.47
N ALA A 451 -22.37 -30.79 -14.03
CA ALA A 451 -23.27 -30.11 -13.11
C ALA A 451 -24.51 -29.52 -13.83
N THR A 452 -24.35 -29.02 -15.05
CA THR A 452 -25.37 -28.23 -15.76
C THR A 452 -25.95 -28.92 -16.99
N GLY A 453 -25.29 -29.98 -17.49
CA GLY A 453 -25.64 -30.63 -18.78
C GLY A 453 -25.26 -29.80 -20.01
N VAL A 454 -24.61 -28.66 -19.84
CA VAL A 454 -24.19 -27.74 -20.92
C VAL A 454 -22.70 -27.93 -21.19
N LYS A 455 -22.39 -28.40 -22.40
CA LYS A 455 -21.03 -28.52 -22.85
C LYS A 455 -20.45 -27.13 -23.24
N ARG A 456 -19.25 -26.84 -22.75
CA ARG A 456 -18.50 -25.62 -23.05
C ARG A 456 -17.09 -25.96 -23.48
N SER A 457 -16.47 -25.12 -24.29
CA SER A 457 -15.03 -25.20 -24.52
C SER A 457 -14.26 -24.63 -23.31
N ALA A 458 -12.96 -24.85 -23.25
CA ALA A 458 -12.11 -24.29 -22.22
C ALA A 458 -12.03 -22.76 -22.27
N GLU A 459 -12.09 -22.21 -23.48
CA GLU A 459 -12.08 -20.76 -23.73
C GLU A 459 -13.39 -20.06 -23.34
N GLU A 460 -14.55 -20.74 -23.50
CA GLU A 460 -15.84 -20.25 -23.05
C GLU A 460 -15.97 -20.21 -21.52
#